data_fd7f994a3e1d1e951be24ff7e1c7f0b9
#
_entry.id   fd7f994a3e1d1e951be24ff7e1c7f0b9
#
_cell.length_a   1.000
_cell.length_b   1.000
_cell.length_c   1.000
_cell.angle_alpha   90.00
_cell.angle_beta   90.00
_cell.angle_gamma   90.00
#
_symmetry.space_group_name_H-M   'P 1'
#
loop_
_entity.id
_entity.type
_entity.pdbx_description
1 polymer ?
#
loop_
_entity_poly.entity_id
_entity_poly.type
_entity_poly.pdbx_seq_one_letter_code
_entity_poly.pdbx_strand_id
1 'polypeptide(L)'
;MASEKTSPMAVNALNYDADPTGTKDSTAAIQKAINDVAARGGGSVEIPGGIYRVTYPFIELKHRVEVFGHGQATRIIATGEKTVEFTTGVFHTGTYSVPMTNPNEGENKPMRMGVRDLFIRTNPSNLSLSDPNGSFWKELHTTPLMPKVVGVLFHTEMPDKSSNEPDAVPLLSNVEIWGTDIGVAILGKDDQGMKVHNLRIRKALRQGLLVGKPVGHPLRKSKDQNADGADNKFSMIDVSGTNQSGGVYAGIEVYASQTKFELSSSWYNHRTLPKSTIYSPENAHAGAGWLNRGERNMYIGCTAQENGGHGWVLRLGKSQFIGCLGESSSFEGTLIEGRQAKPMEAANWYIMKWATGLRLVAPRSHNPKDDLKASLYGFYIEGGTNDLQIIGGSVIDERMSESNLKNRRVCAAGPLGNQVILQIDALQYQKFTTETLKELPGGTWVY
;
A
#
# COMPACT_ATOMS: atom_id res chain seq x y z
N MET A 1 9.43 33.38 37.62
CA MET A 1 9.39 31.94 37.90
C MET A 1 9.13 31.25 36.59
N ALA A 2 10.14 30.56 36.04
CA ALA A 2 9.99 29.79 34.82
C ALA A 2 9.16 28.55 35.17
N SER A 3 8.01 28.38 34.53
CA SER A 3 7.20 27.16 34.60
C SER A 3 8.09 26.00 34.11
N GLU A 4 8.38 25.06 34.98
CA GLU A 4 8.96 23.77 34.59
C GLU A 4 8.02 23.18 33.53
N LYS A 5 8.50 23.12 32.30
CA LYS A 5 7.86 22.31 31.25
C LYS A 5 7.98 20.86 31.67
N THR A 6 7.00 20.35 32.39
CA THR A 6 6.87 18.92 32.61
C THR A 6 6.81 18.24 31.25
N SER A 7 7.76 17.33 30.99
CA SER A 7 7.70 16.44 29.81
C SER A 7 6.30 15.83 29.73
N PRO A 8 5.69 15.73 28.55
CA PRO A 8 4.37 15.16 28.41
C PRO A 8 4.41 13.71 28.88
N MET A 9 3.83 13.45 30.05
CA MET A 9 3.71 12.10 30.58
C MET A 9 2.80 11.29 29.65
N ALA A 10 3.21 10.08 29.33
CA ALA A 10 2.34 9.12 28.67
C ALA A 10 1.13 8.85 29.57
N VAL A 11 -0.06 8.94 29.02
CA VAL A 11 -1.31 8.63 29.72
C VAL A 11 -1.69 7.18 29.39
N ASN A 12 -2.00 6.40 30.41
CA ASN A 12 -2.39 4.99 30.23
C ASN A 12 -3.92 4.90 30.03
N ALA A 13 -4.34 4.20 28.97
CA ALA A 13 -5.75 4.03 28.63
C ALA A 13 -6.55 3.26 29.69
N LEU A 14 -5.89 2.41 30.50
CA LEU A 14 -6.54 1.71 31.62
C LEU A 14 -7.04 2.66 32.70
N ASN A 15 -6.41 3.83 32.86
CA ASN A 15 -6.85 4.86 33.79
C ASN A 15 -8.17 5.53 33.36
N TYR A 16 -8.66 5.19 32.17
CA TYR A 16 -9.93 5.66 31.59
C TYR A 16 -10.93 4.51 31.41
N ASP A 17 -10.73 3.41 32.09
CA ASP A 17 -11.57 2.20 32.06
C ASP A 17 -11.55 1.43 30.73
N ALA A 18 -10.47 1.53 29.94
CA ALA A 18 -10.27 0.62 28.80
C ALA A 18 -10.15 -0.82 29.30
N ASP A 19 -10.88 -1.73 28.65
CA ASP A 19 -10.93 -3.16 29.06
C ASP A 19 -9.90 -3.99 28.30
N PRO A 20 -8.81 -4.43 28.93
CA PRO A 20 -7.76 -5.22 28.28
C PRO A 20 -8.17 -6.67 28.03
N THR A 21 -9.37 -7.10 28.42
CA THR A 21 -9.88 -8.46 28.19
C THR A 21 -10.67 -8.61 26.91
N GLY A 22 -11.06 -7.48 26.27
CA GLY A 22 -11.90 -7.44 25.07
C GLY A 22 -13.37 -7.80 25.31
N THR A 23 -13.80 -7.91 26.56
CA THR A 23 -15.21 -8.21 26.89
C THR A 23 -16.10 -6.98 26.75
N LYS A 24 -15.58 -5.82 27.15
CA LYS A 24 -16.29 -4.53 27.02
C LYS A 24 -15.73 -3.72 25.85
N ASP A 25 -16.56 -2.82 25.34
CA ASP A 25 -16.12 -1.84 24.35
C ASP A 25 -15.21 -0.78 24.99
N SER A 26 -14.02 -0.64 24.45
CA SER A 26 -12.99 0.31 24.93
C SER A 26 -12.92 1.60 24.10
N THR A 27 -13.78 1.76 23.10
CA THR A 27 -13.74 2.94 22.20
C THR A 27 -13.81 4.25 22.95
N ALA A 28 -14.81 4.42 23.82
CA ALA A 28 -15.01 5.66 24.58
C ALA A 28 -13.85 5.92 25.56
N ALA A 29 -13.32 4.88 26.19
CA ALA A 29 -12.22 4.99 27.14
C ALA A 29 -10.94 5.46 26.46
N ILE A 30 -10.55 4.80 25.37
CA ILE A 30 -9.36 5.18 24.58
C ILE A 30 -9.54 6.59 24.00
N GLN A 31 -10.72 6.90 23.47
CA GLN A 31 -11.01 8.24 22.93
C GLN A 31 -10.91 9.34 23.99
N LYS A 32 -11.39 9.07 25.19
CA LYS A 32 -11.30 10.00 26.32
C LYS A 32 -9.84 10.27 26.70
N ALA A 33 -9.01 9.23 26.76
CA ALA A 33 -7.58 9.39 27.01
C ALA A 33 -6.89 10.28 25.96
N ILE A 34 -7.21 10.06 24.68
CA ILE A 34 -6.69 10.87 23.57
C ILE A 34 -7.15 12.32 23.68
N ASN A 35 -8.43 12.56 23.97
CA ASN A 35 -8.99 13.91 24.10
C ASN A 35 -8.35 14.66 25.27
N ASP A 36 -8.13 14.00 26.40
CA ASP A 36 -7.48 14.61 27.56
C ASP A 36 -6.03 15.00 27.28
N VAL A 37 -5.29 14.15 26.57
CA VAL A 37 -3.91 14.46 26.17
C VAL A 37 -3.89 15.61 25.18
N ALA A 38 -4.80 15.62 24.21
CA ALA A 38 -4.94 16.72 23.25
C ALA A 38 -5.26 18.05 23.95
N ALA A 39 -6.18 18.04 24.90
CA ALA A 39 -6.57 19.23 25.67
C ALA A 39 -5.41 19.83 26.51
N ARG A 40 -4.44 19.03 26.87
CA ARG A 40 -3.20 19.47 27.58
C ARG A 40 -2.11 19.96 26.61
N GLY A 41 -2.41 20.05 25.32
CA GLY A 41 -1.46 20.51 24.28
C GLY A 41 -0.67 19.41 23.60
N GLY A 42 -1.02 18.14 23.83
CA GLY A 42 -0.41 16.97 23.20
C GLY A 42 0.38 16.08 24.16
N GLY A 43 0.87 14.98 23.64
CA GLY A 43 1.60 13.95 24.38
C GLY A 43 1.35 12.55 23.82
N SER A 44 1.39 11.55 24.67
CA SER A 44 1.23 10.16 24.27
C SER A 44 0.15 9.44 25.07
N VAL A 45 -0.58 8.55 24.40
CA VAL A 45 -1.52 7.62 25.01
C VAL A 45 -0.96 6.20 24.87
N GLU A 46 -0.71 5.55 25.97
CA GLU A 46 -0.32 4.15 26.05
C GLU A 46 -1.57 3.28 26.08
N ILE A 47 -1.62 2.27 25.20
CA ILE A 47 -2.57 1.17 25.27
C ILE A 47 -1.75 -0.08 25.68
N PRO A 48 -1.77 -0.50 26.94
CA PRO A 48 -0.97 -1.63 27.42
C PRO A 48 -1.29 -2.95 26.70
N GLY A 49 -0.48 -3.97 26.97
CA GLY A 49 -0.77 -5.32 26.46
C GLY A 49 -2.15 -5.80 26.88
N GLY A 50 -2.90 -6.35 25.92
CA GLY A 50 -4.27 -6.81 26.12
C GLY A 50 -5.05 -6.89 24.82
N ILE A 51 -6.31 -7.29 24.90
CA ILE A 51 -7.25 -7.32 23.80
C ILE A 51 -8.29 -6.21 24.03
N TYR A 52 -8.35 -5.25 23.13
CA TYR A 52 -9.27 -4.12 23.25
C TYR A 52 -10.28 -4.16 22.11
N ARG A 53 -11.55 -4.38 22.46
CA ARG A 53 -12.63 -4.29 21.50
C ARG A 53 -12.97 -2.83 21.25
N VAL A 54 -13.08 -2.46 19.98
CA VAL A 54 -13.50 -1.13 19.57
C VAL A 54 -14.62 -1.21 18.53
N THR A 55 -15.55 -0.28 18.63
CA THR A 55 -16.73 -0.19 17.76
C THR A 55 -16.79 1.17 17.08
N TYR A 56 -17.63 1.27 16.04
CA TYR A 56 -17.90 2.56 15.41
C TYR A 56 -18.39 3.61 16.44
N PRO A 57 -17.92 4.85 16.39
CA PRO A 57 -17.17 5.53 15.31
C PRO A 57 -15.65 5.23 15.29
N PHE A 58 -15.17 4.28 16.11
CA PHE A 58 -13.77 3.94 16.28
C PHE A 58 -12.96 5.06 16.95
N ILE A 59 -11.66 5.18 16.68
CA ILE A 59 -10.75 6.03 17.44
C ILE A 59 -10.26 7.18 16.55
N GLU A 60 -10.68 8.37 16.89
CA GLU A 60 -10.21 9.60 16.24
C GLU A 60 -8.89 10.07 16.83
N LEU A 61 -7.88 10.17 15.98
CA LEU A 61 -6.58 10.73 16.33
C LEU A 61 -6.68 12.26 16.45
N LYS A 62 -6.00 12.81 17.42
CA LYS A 62 -5.94 14.25 17.64
C LYS A 62 -4.54 14.80 17.40
N HIS A 63 -4.47 16.07 17.04
CA HIS A 63 -3.20 16.76 16.84
C HIS A 63 -2.29 16.64 18.06
N ARG A 64 -1.00 16.44 17.83
CA ARG A 64 0.04 16.31 18.85
C ARG A 64 -0.13 15.12 19.79
N VAL A 65 -0.98 14.13 19.41
CA VAL A 65 -1.18 12.93 20.20
C VAL A 65 -0.61 11.72 19.46
N GLU A 66 0.27 11.00 20.12
CA GLU A 66 0.76 9.69 19.70
C GLU A 66 0.07 8.60 20.49
N VAL A 67 -0.50 7.62 19.79
CA VAL A 67 -1.07 6.42 20.40
C VAL A 67 -0.12 5.26 20.19
N PHE A 68 0.25 4.56 21.27
CA PHE A 68 1.15 3.43 21.15
C PHE A 68 0.76 2.25 22.04
N GLY A 69 1.18 1.08 21.58
CA GLY A 69 1.00 -0.18 22.32
C GLY A 69 2.31 -0.90 22.57
N HIS A 70 2.24 -2.22 22.68
CA HIS A 70 3.34 -3.13 22.96
C HIS A 70 3.48 -4.20 21.87
N GLY A 71 3.39 -3.79 20.60
CA GLY A 71 3.44 -4.69 19.45
C GLY A 71 2.23 -5.63 19.41
N GLN A 72 2.46 -6.90 19.14
CA GLN A 72 1.39 -7.91 19.07
C GLN A 72 0.74 -8.22 20.44
N ALA A 73 1.33 -7.78 21.54
CA ALA A 73 0.69 -7.89 22.85
C ALA A 73 -0.49 -6.91 23.00
N THR A 74 -0.51 -5.81 22.26
CA THR A 74 -1.64 -4.87 22.21
C THR A 74 -2.48 -5.12 20.98
N ARG A 75 -3.65 -5.73 21.16
CA ARG A 75 -4.55 -6.12 20.08
C ARG A 75 -5.81 -5.27 20.07
N ILE A 76 -6.00 -4.49 19.02
CA ILE A 76 -7.21 -3.71 18.79
C ILE A 76 -8.13 -4.51 17.88
N ILE A 77 -9.29 -4.91 18.37
CA ILE A 77 -10.26 -5.70 17.63
C ILE A 77 -11.44 -4.82 17.24
N ALA A 78 -11.49 -4.47 15.95
CA ALA A 78 -12.62 -3.74 15.38
C ALA A 78 -13.83 -4.66 15.23
N THR A 79 -14.96 -4.31 15.85
CA THR A 79 -16.19 -5.12 15.85
C THR A 79 -17.39 -4.30 15.43
N GLY A 80 -18.48 -4.98 15.13
CA GLY A 80 -19.76 -4.38 14.73
C GLY A 80 -19.89 -4.15 13.24
N GLU A 81 -21.11 -4.00 12.78
CA GLU A 81 -21.43 -3.71 11.39
C GLU A 81 -21.22 -2.23 11.08
N LYS A 82 -20.63 -1.95 9.93
CA LYS A 82 -20.37 -0.60 9.49
C LYS A 82 -21.05 -0.27 8.17
N THR A 83 -21.69 0.87 8.11
CA THR A 83 -22.52 1.25 6.96
C THR A 83 -21.97 2.39 6.10
N VAL A 84 -20.98 3.15 6.55
CA VAL A 84 -20.49 4.36 5.83
C VAL A 84 -19.15 4.10 5.15
N GLU A 85 -19.07 4.45 3.88
CA GLU A 85 -17.87 4.25 3.06
C GLU A 85 -16.78 5.31 3.33
N PHE A 86 -15.51 4.90 3.28
CA PHE A 86 -14.29 5.72 3.24
C PHE A 86 -14.11 6.81 4.29
N THR A 87 -15.00 6.95 5.24
CA THR A 87 -14.96 8.05 6.20
C THR A 87 -14.40 7.67 7.55
N THR A 88 -14.12 6.36 7.77
CA THR A 88 -13.77 5.89 9.10
C THR A 88 -12.71 4.80 9.03
N GLY A 89 -11.63 5.00 9.79
CA GLY A 89 -10.65 3.98 10.09
C GLY A 89 -10.77 3.53 11.53
N VAL A 90 -10.22 2.36 11.85
CA VAL A 90 -10.09 1.91 13.25
C VAL A 90 -9.31 2.95 14.05
N PHE A 91 -8.27 3.52 13.44
CA PHE A 91 -7.70 4.81 13.82
C PHE A 91 -7.83 5.77 12.64
N HIS A 92 -8.31 6.98 12.88
CA HIS A 92 -8.51 7.95 11.80
C HIS A 92 -8.29 9.39 12.27
N THR A 93 -7.93 10.28 11.37
CA THR A 93 -7.72 11.71 11.63
C THR A 93 -9.00 12.54 11.60
N GLY A 94 -10.16 11.89 11.71
CA GLY A 94 -11.47 12.53 11.54
C GLY A 94 -11.99 12.39 10.11
N THR A 95 -13.27 12.75 9.95
CA THR A 95 -13.94 12.60 8.65
C THR A 95 -13.88 13.83 7.79
N TYR A 96 -13.41 14.94 8.29
CA TYR A 96 -13.33 16.22 7.56
C TYR A 96 -12.39 17.21 8.20
N SER A 97 -11.84 18.08 7.31
CA SER A 97 -11.40 19.40 7.65
C SER A 97 -12.01 19.89 8.97
N VAL A 98 -11.33 19.66 10.06
CA VAL A 98 -11.54 20.56 11.18
C VAL A 98 -10.87 21.85 10.71
N PRO A 99 -11.62 22.89 10.34
CA PRO A 99 -11.02 24.20 10.23
C PRO A 99 -10.36 24.38 11.59
N MET A 100 -9.06 24.61 11.61
CA MET A 100 -8.41 25.09 12.83
C MET A 100 -9.06 26.43 13.14
N THR A 101 -10.11 26.40 13.97
CA THR A 101 -10.97 27.56 14.27
C THR A 101 -10.31 28.49 15.25
N ASN A 102 -9.02 28.37 15.50
CA ASN A 102 -8.32 29.32 16.31
C ASN A 102 -7.14 29.95 15.56
N PRO A 103 -7.38 31.04 14.79
CA PRO A 103 -6.30 31.79 14.15
C PRO A 103 -5.39 32.49 15.16
N ASN A 104 -5.73 32.48 16.46
CA ASN A 104 -4.98 33.16 17.51
C ASN A 104 -4.07 32.26 18.36
N GLU A 105 -4.04 30.92 18.10
CA GLU A 105 -3.04 30.10 18.73
C GLU A 105 -1.72 30.22 17.94
N GLY A 106 -1.02 31.31 18.16
CA GLY A 106 0.25 31.67 17.51
C GLY A 106 1.45 30.81 17.87
N GLU A 107 1.26 29.52 17.99
CA GLU A 107 2.34 28.55 18.08
C GLU A 107 2.22 27.53 16.94
N ASN A 108 2.86 27.89 15.85
CA ASN A 108 3.12 27.05 14.67
C ASN A 108 4.01 25.86 15.02
N LYS A 109 3.42 24.82 15.62
CA LYS A 109 4.17 23.58 15.89
C LYS A 109 3.72 22.48 14.92
N PRO A 110 4.66 21.70 14.36
CA PRO A 110 4.32 20.61 13.49
C PRO A 110 3.32 19.68 14.18
N MET A 111 2.23 19.39 13.50
CA MET A 111 1.22 18.46 13.99
C MET A 111 1.79 17.04 13.96
N ARG A 112 2.14 16.52 15.12
CA ARG A 112 2.55 15.14 15.28
C ARG A 112 1.33 14.34 15.70
N MET A 113 0.84 13.49 14.82
CA MET A 113 -0.10 12.43 15.14
C MET A 113 0.60 11.12 14.88
N GLY A 114 0.32 10.10 15.64
CA GLY A 114 0.97 8.83 15.39
C GLY A 114 0.22 7.64 15.95
N VAL A 115 0.43 6.51 15.28
CA VAL A 115 0.01 5.19 15.75
C VAL A 115 1.22 4.27 15.62
N ARG A 116 1.57 3.60 16.71
CA ARG A 116 2.70 2.65 16.65
C ARG A 116 2.58 1.48 17.63
N ASP A 117 3.35 0.45 17.32
CA ASP A 117 3.56 -0.69 18.19
C ASP A 117 2.26 -1.38 18.61
N LEU A 118 1.37 -1.68 17.64
CA LEU A 118 0.11 -2.39 17.92
C LEU A 118 -0.37 -3.26 16.76
N PHE A 119 -1.29 -4.15 17.08
CA PHE A 119 -1.93 -5.06 16.15
C PHE A 119 -3.42 -4.72 16.02
N ILE A 120 -3.88 -4.50 14.79
CA ILE A 120 -5.28 -4.23 14.45
C ILE A 120 -5.85 -5.45 13.72
N ARG A 121 -6.99 -5.94 14.20
CA ARG A 121 -7.71 -7.04 13.56
C ARG A 121 -9.20 -6.74 13.51
N THR A 122 -9.87 -7.22 12.50
CA THR A 122 -11.33 -7.14 12.40
C THR A 122 -12.01 -8.40 12.94
N ASN A 123 -13.13 -8.22 13.60
CA ASN A 123 -14.02 -9.28 14.02
C ASN A 123 -15.47 -8.77 14.04
N PRO A 124 -16.09 -8.52 12.86
CA PRO A 124 -17.41 -7.89 12.77
C PRO A 124 -18.53 -8.65 13.51
N SER A 125 -18.44 -9.96 13.53
CA SER A 125 -19.45 -10.82 14.16
C SER A 125 -19.22 -11.08 15.65
N ASN A 126 -18.23 -10.46 16.25
CA ASN A 126 -17.85 -10.68 17.64
C ASN A 126 -17.60 -12.17 17.99
N LEU A 127 -17.13 -12.93 17.02
CA LEU A 127 -16.81 -14.33 17.19
C LEU A 127 -15.73 -14.47 18.25
N SER A 128 -15.82 -15.52 19.05
CA SER A 128 -14.73 -15.84 20.00
C SER A 128 -13.41 -15.88 19.25
N LEU A 129 -12.45 -15.10 19.71
CA LEU A 129 -11.09 -15.12 19.20
C LEU A 129 -10.44 -16.39 19.73
N SER A 130 -10.83 -17.51 19.15
CA SER A 130 -10.39 -18.82 19.56
C SER A 130 -8.89 -18.97 19.33
N ASP A 131 -8.24 -19.40 20.38
CA ASP A 131 -6.91 -19.98 20.41
C ASP A 131 -5.76 -19.01 20.13
N PRO A 132 -5.21 -18.39 21.19
CA PRO A 132 -3.95 -17.65 21.09
C PRO A 132 -2.76 -18.53 20.65
N ASN A 133 -2.93 -19.85 20.68
CA ASN A 133 -1.95 -20.85 20.25
C ASN A 133 -2.22 -21.40 18.84
N GLY A 134 -3.23 -20.88 18.12
CA GLY A 134 -3.50 -21.25 16.74
C GLY A 134 -2.33 -20.89 15.82
N SER A 135 -2.05 -21.71 14.80
CA SER A 135 -1.03 -21.35 13.83
C SER A 135 -1.39 -20.02 13.15
N PHE A 136 -0.41 -19.16 12.94
CA PHE A 136 -0.55 -17.88 12.21
C PHE A 136 -1.41 -18.01 10.94
N TRP A 137 -1.17 -19.03 10.14
CA TRP A 137 -1.89 -19.28 8.90
C TRP A 137 -3.37 -19.57 9.16
N LYS A 138 -3.69 -20.37 10.17
CA LYS A 138 -5.08 -20.67 10.51
C LYS A 138 -5.80 -19.42 10.98
N GLU A 139 -5.18 -18.62 11.81
CA GLU A 139 -5.74 -17.36 12.30
C GLU A 139 -5.94 -16.36 11.16
N LEU A 140 -4.97 -16.22 10.26
CA LEU A 140 -5.07 -15.35 9.09
C LEU A 140 -6.24 -15.78 8.17
N HIS A 141 -6.36 -17.06 7.85
CA HIS A 141 -7.43 -17.57 6.99
C HIS A 141 -8.81 -17.40 7.63
N THR A 142 -8.94 -17.58 8.92
CA THR A 142 -10.19 -17.45 9.65
C THR A 142 -10.57 -16.02 10.04
N THR A 143 -9.64 -15.06 9.88
CA THR A 143 -9.94 -13.65 10.17
C THR A 143 -11.06 -13.16 9.25
N PRO A 144 -12.23 -12.76 9.80
CA PRO A 144 -13.31 -12.23 8.98
C PRO A 144 -12.93 -10.88 8.39
N LEU A 145 -13.48 -10.60 7.22
CA LEU A 145 -13.26 -9.34 6.51
C LEU A 145 -14.33 -8.32 6.89
N MET A 146 -13.94 -7.09 7.10
CA MET A 146 -14.84 -6.00 7.49
C MET A 146 -14.94 -4.94 6.39
N PRO A 147 -16.00 -4.98 5.57
CA PRO A 147 -16.23 -4.02 4.49
C PRO A 147 -16.31 -2.58 5.02
N LYS A 148 -15.89 -1.62 4.19
CA LYS A 148 -16.02 -0.18 4.44
C LYS A 148 -15.23 0.35 5.64
N VAL A 149 -14.34 -0.44 6.23
CA VAL A 149 -13.49 -0.04 7.34
C VAL A 149 -12.03 -0.03 6.92
N VAL A 150 -11.38 1.10 7.07
CA VAL A 150 -9.94 1.26 6.89
C VAL A 150 -9.23 0.93 8.21
N GLY A 151 -8.09 0.24 8.17
CA GLY A 151 -7.33 -0.03 9.39
C GLY A 151 -6.79 1.25 10.02
N VAL A 152 -6.02 2.03 9.25
CA VAL A 152 -5.59 3.38 9.65
C VAL A 152 -5.86 4.36 8.50
N LEU A 153 -6.64 5.39 8.77
CA LEU A 153 -7.00 6.42 7.80
C LEU A 153 -6.40 7.78 8.18
N PHE A 154 -5.52 8.27 7.33
CA PHE A 154 -5.07 9.65 7.36
C PHE A 154 -5.79 10.44 6.27
N HIS A 155 -6.53 11.45 6.67
CA HIS A 155 -7.24 12.34 5.75
C HIS A 155 -7.28 13.74 6.35
N THR A 156 -6.12 14.38 6.39
CA THR A 156 -5.97 15.73 6.93
C THR A 156 -6.05 16.74 5.79
N GLU A 157 -7.03 17.62 5.84
CA GLU A 157 -7.15 18.76 4.92
C GLU A 157 -7.02 20.05 5.72
N MET A 158 -5.91 20.74 5.59
CA MET A 158 -5.76 22.07 6.14
C MET A 158 -6.44 23.12 5.25
N PRO A 159 -7.04 24.16 5.81
CA PRO A 159 -7.44 25.32 5.04
C PRO A 159 -6.21 25.93 4.36
N ASP A 160 -6.42 26.56 3.20
CA ASP A 160 -5.36 27.11 2.34
C ASP A 160 -4.28 27.83 3.16
N LYS A 161 -3.06 27.32 3.04
CA LYS A 161 -1.91 27.86 3.75
C LYS A 161 -1.53 29.22 3.20
N SER A 162 -1.56 30.21 4.04
CA SER A 162 -0.89 31.49 3.81
C SER A 162 0.49 31.55 4.46
N SER A 163 1.00 30.49 5.06
CA SER A 163 2.23 30.50 5.86
C SER A 163 3.16 29.32 5.56
N ASN A 164 4.47 29.58 5.67
CA ASN A 164 5.58 28.64 5.51
C ASN A 164 5.71 27.67 6.71
N GLU A 165 4.64 27.05 7.15
CA GLU A 165 4.69 26.17 8.31
C GLU A 165 5.13 24.76 7.92
N PRO A 166 5.95 24.12 8.75
CA PRO A 166 6.32 22.74 8.52
C PRO A 166 5.06 21.86 8.63
N ASP A 167 4.90 20.99 7.66
CA ASP A 167 3.77 20.07 7.54
C ASP A 167 3.61 19.17 8.75
N ALA A 168 2.37 18.79 9.03
CA ALA A 168 2.09 17.71 9.93
C ALA A 168 2.88 16.48 9.47
N VAL A 169 3.60 15.85 10.38
CA VAL A 169 4.34 14.62 10.09
C VAL A 169 3.67 13.48 10.86
N PRO A 170 2.59 12.90 10.33
CA PRO A 170 2.01 11.73 10.96
C PRO A 170 3.03 10.58 10.94
N LEU A 171 3.02 9.79 12.01
CA LEU A 171 3.87 8.62 12.16
C LEU A 171 3.02 7.37 12.20
N LEU A 172 3.39 6.38 11.38
CA LEU A 172 2.84 5.03 11.47
C LEU A 172 4.00 4.05 11.50
N SER A 173 4.19 3.34 12.61
CA SER A 173 5.31 2.42 12.72
C SER A 173 5.01 1.18 13.56
N ASN A 174 5.61 0.05 13.16
CA ASN A 174 5.46 -1.23 13.85
C ASN A 174 3.99 -1.63 14.04
N VAL A 175 3.17 -1.46 13.00
CA VAL A 175 1.75 -1.79 13.03
C VAL A 175 1.46 -2.96 12.12
N GLU A 176 0.65 -3.89 12.60
CA GLU A 176 0.14 -5.00 11.81
C GLU A 176 -1.39 -4.92 11.72
N ILE A 177 -1.95 -5.13 10.50
CA ILE A 177 -3.39 -4.93 10.22
C ILE A 177 -3.93 -6.12 9.45
N TRP A 178 -5.03 -6.72 9.94
CA TRP A 178 -5.68 -7.87 9.33
C TRP A 178 -7.19 -7.68 9.13
N GLY A 179 -7.68 -8.05 7.95
CA GLY A 179 -9.12 -8.26 7.71
C GLY A 179 -9.94 -7.00 7.39
N THR A 180 -9.30 -5.87 7.19
CA THR A 180 -9.98 -4.60 6.86
C THR A 180 -10.40 -4.52 5.38
N ASP A 181 -11.17 -3.52 5.04
CA ASP A 181 -11.47 -3.21 3.64
C ASP A 181 -10.22 -2.67 2.92
N ILE A 182 -9.62 -1.64 3.49
CA ILE A 182 -8.31 -1.12 3.11
C ILE A 182 -7.43 -1.17 4.35
N GLY A 183 -6.19 -1.64 4.21
CA GLY A 183 -5.28 -1.70 5.36
C GLY A 183 -4.93 -0.31 5.88
N VAL A 184 -4.27 0.49 5.07
CA VAL A 184 -3.93 1.89 5.36
C VAL A 184 -4.30 2.77 4.17
N ALA A 185 -4.93 3.91 4.43
CA ALA A 185 -5.21 4.92 3.43
C ALA A 185 -4.66 6.29 3.87
N ILE A 186 -3.90 6.93 3.00
CA ILE A 186 -3.31 8.26 3.18
C ILE A 186 -3.87 9.15 2.09
N LEU A 187 -4.91 9.90 2.41
CA LEU A 187 -5.75 10.59 1.42
C LEU A 187 -5.75 12.12 1.56
N GLY A 188 -5.21 12.65 2.64
CA GLY A 188 -5.27 14.08 2.91
C GLY A 188 -4.30 14.88 2.05
N LYS A 189 -4.68 16.08 1.68
CA LYS A 189 -3.81 17.03 0.98
C LYS A 189 -2.58 17.40 1.81
N ASP A 190 -2.76 17.44 3.13
CA ASP A 190 -1.74 17.83 4.08
C ASP A 190 -1.08 16.62 4.78
N ASP A 191 -1.42 15.40 4.39
CA ASP A 191 -0.71 14.20 4.83
C ASP A 191 0.62 14.04 4.06
N GLN A 192 1.46 15.06 4.14
CA GLN A 192 2.76 15.15 3.49
C GLN A 192 3.89 14.91 4.49
N GLY A 193 5.02 14.43 4.00
CA GLY A 193 6.20 14.21 4.82
C GLY A 193 6.06 13.08 5.85
N MET A 194 5.01 12.29 5.76
CA MET A 194 4.78 11.15 6.66
C MET A 194 5.94 10.16 6.63
N LYS A 195 6.17 9.54 7.78
CA LYS A 195 7.08 8.41 7.92
C LYS A 195 6.28 7.17 8.30
N VAL A 196 6.24 6.21 7.37
CA VAL A 196 5.62 4.91 7.58
C VAL A 196 6.73 3.85 7.60
N HIS A 197 6.86 3.16 8.71
CA HIS A 197 7.94 2.20 8.91
C HIS A 197 7.44 0.90 9.51
N ASN A 198 7.91 -0.24 8.99
CA ASN A 198 7.57 -1.57 9.48
C ASN A 198 6.06 -1.75 9.64
N LEU A 199 5.36 -1.62 8.51
CA LEU A 199 3.92 -1.82 8.42
C LEU A 199 3.64 -3.16 7.75
N ARG A 200 2.82 -3.97 8.37
CA ARG A 200 2.42 -5.27 7.85
C ARG A 200 0.91 -5.33 7.67
N ILE A 201 0.46 -5.61 6.45
CA ILE A 201 -0.97 -5.67 6.11
C ILE A 201 -1.28 -7.02 5.51
N ARG A 202 -2.30 -7.69 6.05
CA ARG A 202 -2.73 -9.01 5.62
C ARG A 202 -4.23 -9.04 5.34
N LYS A 203 -4.61 -9.67 4.24
CA LYS A 203 -6.00 -10.02 3.94
C LYS A 203 -6.96 -8.83 3.96
N ALA A 204 -6.77 -7.86 3.06
CA ALA A 204 -7.70 -6.75 2.86
C ALA A 204 -8.70 -7.05 1.73
N LEU A 205 -9.92 -6.51 1.82
CA LEU A 205 -10.93 -6.66 0.77
C LEU A 205 -10.51 -5.96 -0.53
N ARG A 206 -9.91 -4.79 -0.42
CA ARG A 206 -9.42 -3.98 -1.54
C ARG A 206 -7.90 -3.84 -1.46
N GLN A 207 -7.38 -2.63 -1.36
CA GLN A 207 -5.96 -2.36 -1.26
C GLN A 207 -5.41 -2.67 0.15
N GLY A 208 -4.16 -3.11 0.22
CA GLY A 208 -3.43 -3.08 1.48
C GLY A 208 -3.04 -1.65 1.84
N LEU A 209 -2.35 -0.97 0.93
CA LEU A 209 -1.94 0.42 1.13
C LEU A 209 -2.41 1.29 -0.04
N LEU A 210 -3.09 2.37 0.28
CA LEU A 210 -3.56 3.38 -0.67
C LEU A 210 -2.93 4.73 -0.33
N VAL A 211 -2.16 5.31 -1.25
CA VAL A 211 -1.49 6.61 -1.07
C VAL A 211 -1.96 7.58 -2.14
N GLY A 212 -2.63 8.63 -1.73
CA GLY A 212 -3.30 9.59 -2.60
C GLY A 212 -4.68 9.14 -3.06
N LYS A 213 -5.49 10.08 -3.51
CA LYS A 213 -6.87 9.84 -3.96
C LYS A 213 -6.92 9.36 -5.40
N PRO A 214 -7.49 8.19 -5.70
CA PRO A 214 -7.75 7.76 -7.06
C PRO A 214 -8.61 8.76 -7.86
N VAL A 215 -8.49 8.76 -9.18
CA VAL A 215 -9.42 9.49 -10.04
C VAL A 215 -10.82 8.91 -9.86
N GLY A 216 -11.80 9.78 -9.64
CA GLY A 216 -13.18 9.36 -9.34
C GLY A 216 -13.43 9.03 -7.88
N HIS A 217 -12.43 9.16 -7.00
CA HIS A 217 -12.63 9.02 -5.57
C HIS A 217 -13.63 10.08 -5.07
N PRO A 218 -14.62 9.73 -4.23
CA PRO A 218 -15.65 10.67 -3.77
C PRO A 218 -15.11 11.94 -3.08
N LEU A 219 -13.95 11.81 -2.44
CA LEU A 219 -13.28 12.91 -1.74
C LEU A 219 -12.34 13.73 -2.65
N ARG A 220 -12.20 13.37 -3.93
CA ARG A 220 -11.35 14.12 -4.87
C ARG A 220 -12.18 15.19 -5.56
N LYS A 221 -11.84 16.46 -5.37
CA LYS A 221 -12.45 17.56 -6.10
C LYS A 221 -12.04 17.46 -7.58
N SER A 222 -12.97 17.67 -8.48
CA SER A 222 -12.76 17.50 -9.94
C SER A 222 -11.65 18.37 -10.54
N LYS A 223 -11.20 19.38 -9.83
CA LYS A 223 -10.14 20.31 -10.25
C LYS A 223 -8.74 19.94 -9.74
N ASP A 224 -8.65 18.99 -8.80
CA ASP A 224 -7.35 18.60 -8.25
C ASP A 224 -6.64 17.68 -9.25
N GLN A 225 -5.70 18.25 -9.99
CA GLN A 225 -4.85 17.48 -10.90
C GLN A 225 -3.83 16.63 -10.15
N ASN A 226 -3.46 17.02 -8.93
CA ASN A 226 -2.52 16.31 -8.08
C ASN A 226 -3.27 15.41 -7.11
N ALA A 227 -2.83 14.17 -7.03
CA ALA A 227 -3.24 13.30 -5.94
C ALA A 227 -2.59 13.82 -4.65
N ASP A 228 -3.38 13.92 -3.60
CA ASP A 228 -2.91 14.32 -2.28
C ASP A 228 -1.95 13.29 -1.66
N GLY A 229 -1.27 13.61 -0.56
CA GLY A 229 -0.37 12.70 0.13
C GLY A 229 1.05 12.62 -0.47
N ALA A 230 1.59 13.72 -0.97
CA ALA A 230 2.95 13.79 -1.53
C ALA A 230 4.07 13.73 -0.47
N ASP A 231 5.31 13.60 -0.93
CA ASP A 231 6.55 13.67 -0.13
C ASP A 231 6.68 12.64 1.02
N ASN A 232 5.89 11.59 1.00
CA ASN A 232 5.88 10.57 2.06
C ASN A 232 7.02 9.56 1.91
N LYS A 233 7.47 9.01 3.03
CA LYS A 233 8.54 8.02 3.10
C LYS A 233 8.02 6.73 3.72
N PHE A 234 8.16 5.65 2.97
CA PHE A 234 7.74 4.32 3.35
C PHE A 234 8.95 3.39 3.40
N SER A 235 9.10 2.63 4.46
CA SER A 235 10.15 1.63 4.57
C SER A 235 9.68 0.37 5.27
N MET A 236 10.10 -0.78 4.78
CA MET A 236 9.74 -2.08 5.32
C MET A 236 8.22 -2.31 5.36
N ILE A 237 7.53 -1.95 4.28
CA ILE A 237 6.10 -2.20 4.13
C ILE A 237 5.91 -3.59 3.54
N ASP A 238 5.08 -4.41 4.18
CA ASP A 238 4.79 -5.77 3.77
C ASP A 238 3.28 -5.98 3.62
N VAL A 239 2.83 -6.07 2.39
CA VAL A 239 1.41 -6.22 2.03
C VAL A 239 1.16 -7.55 1.39
N SER A 240 0.17 -8.30 1.88
CA SER A 240 -0.20 -9.57 1.24
C SER A 240 -1.67 -9.94 1.36
N GLY A 241 -2.11 -10.81 0.44
CA GLY A 241 -3.45 -11.38 0.47
C GLY A 241 -4.56 -10.34 0.32
N THR A 242 -4.34 -9.27 -0.42
CA THR A 242 -5.33 -8.22 -0.65
C THR A 242 -6.22 -8.50 -1.86
N ASN A 243 -7.12 -7.58 -2.20
CA ASN A 243 -8.11 -7.71 -3.27
C ASN A 243 -9.04 -8.93 -3.12
N GLN A 244 -9.42 -9.25 -1.89
CA GLN A 244 -10.34 -10.36 -1.59
C GLN A 244 -11.77 -10.12 -2.12
N SER A 245 -12.14 -8.87 -2.41
CA SER A 245 -13.45 -8.51 -2.97
C SER A 245 -13.59 -8.86 -4.45
N GLY A 246 -12.46 -9.04 -5.12
CA GLY A 246 -12.47 -9.30 -6.55
C GLY A 246 -12.60 -8.08 -7.44
N GLY A 247 -12.30 -6.92 -6.92
CA GLY A 247 -12.31 -5.68 -7.69
C GLY A 247 -11.01 -5.41 -8.45
N VAL A 248 -10.95 -4.22 -9.04
CA VAL A 248 -9.79 -3.72 -9.80
C VAL A 248 -8.85 -2.99 -8.83
N TYR A 249 -8.14 -3.76 -7.99
CA TYR A 249 -7.26 -3.24 -6.95
C TYR A 249 -5.89 -3.93 -6.97
N ALA A 250 -4.84 -3.15 -6.72
CA ALA A 250 -3.50 -3.68 -6.45
C ALA A 250 -3.26 -3.79 -4.93
N GLY A 251 -2.24 -4.52 -4.55
CA GLY A 251 -1.83 -4.60 -3.14
C GLY A 251 -1.43 -3.25 -2.58
N ILE A 252 -0.58 -2.52 -3.31
CA ILE A 252 -0.16 -1.16 -3.00
C ILE A 252 -0.48 -0.26 -4.19
N GLU A 253 -1.27 0.77 -3.97
CA GLU A 253 -1.62 1.77 -4.98
C GLU A 253 -1.09 3.15 -4.58
N VAL A 254 -0.27 3.75 -5.47
CA VAL A 254 0.36 5.05 -5.26
C VAL A 254 -0.12 6.02 -6.32
N TYR A 255 -1.02 6.90 -5.95
CA TYR A 255 -1.50 8.02 -6.75
C TYR A 255 -0.77 9.32 -6.41
N ALA A 256 -0.19 9.39 -5.22
CA ALA A 256 0.60 10.51 -4.76
C ALA A 256 1.93 10.63 -5.52
N SER A 257 2.48 11.83 -5.57
CA SER A 257 3.76 12.12 -6.21
C SER A 257 4.86 12.35 -5.16
N GLN A 258 6.12 12.28 -5.61
CA GLN A 258 7.30 12.56 -4.77
C GLN A 258 7.43 11.65 -3.54
N THR A 259 6.80 10.48 -3.57
CA THR A 259 6.91 9.50 -2.48
C THR A 259 8.12 8.59 -2.65
N LYS A 260 8.64 8.11 -1.53
CA LYS A 260 9.75 7.16 -1.51
C LYS A 260 9.37 5.88 -0.80
N PHE A 261 9.65 4.75 -1.44
CA PHE A 261 9.52 3.41 -0.86
C PHE A 261 10.88 2.71 -0.81
N GLU A 262 11.19 2.11 0.32
CA GLU A 262 12.42 1.36 0.53
C GLU A 262 12.12 -0.02 1.12
N LEU A 263 12.77 -1.07 0.61
CA LEU A 263 12.75 -2.43 1.14
C LEU A 263 11.33 -2.92 1.46
N SER A 264 10.39 -2.64 0.55
CA SER A 264 8.98 -2.91 0.75
C SER A 264 8.49 -3.98 -0.23
N SER A 265 7.51 -4.78 0.19
CA SER A 265 7.00 -5.91 -0.59
C SER A 265 5.48 -5.92 -0.71
N SER A 266 5.01 -6.44 -1.85
CA SER A 266 3.59 -6.69 -2.10
C SER A 266 3.44 -8.05 -2.79
N TRP A 267 2.71 -8.99 -2.14
CA TRP A 267 2.67 -10.38 -2.57
C TRP A 267 1.34 -11.07 -2.27
N TYR A 268 1.02 -12.14 -3.03
CA TYR A 268 -0.23 -12.92 -2.93
C TYR A 268 -1.49 -12.08 -3.03
N ASN A 269 -1.51 -11.04 -3.86
CA ASN A 269 -2.72 -10.26 -4.06
C ASN A 269 -3.63 -10.98 -5.06
N HIS A 270 -4.91 -11.09 -4.71
CA HIS A 270 -5.84 -11.90 -5.47
C HIS A 270 -6.31 -11.23 -6.75
N ARG A 271 -6.56 -12.04 -7.76
CA ARG A 271 -7.13 -11.61 -9.01
C ARG A 271 -8.45 -12.31 -9.27
N THR A 272 -9.44 -11.55 -9.61
CA THR A 272 -10.79 -12.07 -9.85
C THR A 272 -11.42 -11.63 -11.16
N LEU A 273 -10.71 -10.82 -11.97
CA LEU A 273 -11.24 -10.39 -13.27
C LEU A 273 -11.39 -11.56 -14.24
N PRO A 274 -12.43 -11.54 -15.09
CA PRO A 274 -12.57 -12.46 -16.20
C PRO A 274 -11.36 -12.38 -17.12
N LYS A 275 -10.92 -13.51 -17.64
CA LYS A 275 -9.69 -13.68 -18.45
C LYS A 275 -9.58 -12.79 -19.69
N SER A 276 -10.71 -12.26 -20.20
CA SER A 276 -10.78 -11.43 -21.40
C SER A 276 -10.45 -9.94 -21.17
N THR A 277 -10.28 -9.49 -19.93
CA THR A 277 -10.13 -8.06 -19.58
C THR A 277 -8.73 -7.67 -19.12
N ILE A 278 -7.73 -8.49 -19.37
CA ILE A 278 -6.38 -8.38 -18.80
C ILE A 278 -5.63 -7.12 -19.21
N TYR A 279 -5.85 -6.65 -20.40
CA TYR A 279 -5.09 -5.57 -21.02
C TYR A 279 -5.87 -4.29 -21.24
N SER A 280 -7.05 -4.15 -20.66
CA SER A 280 -7.64 -2.83 -20.65
C SER A 280 -6.79 -1.94 -19.73
N PRO A 281 -6.41 -0.74 -20.17
CA PRO A 281 -5.63 0.20 -19.36
C PRO A 281 -6.29 0.51 -18.01
N GLU A 282 -7.60 0.33 -17.94
CA GLU A 282 -8.40 0.60 -16.74
C GLU A 282 -8.28 -0.52 -15.70
N ASN A 283 -8.07 -1.76 -16.15
CA ASN A 283 -8.09 -2.95 -15.30
C ASN A 283 -6.71 -3.60 -15.11
N ALA A 284 -5.66 -3.05 -15.69
CA ALA A 284 -4.32 -3.64 -15.66
C ALA A 284 -3.77 -3.89 -14.25
N HIS A 285 -4.24 -3.13 -13.27
CA HIS A 285 -3.76 -3.26 -11.89
C HIS A 285 -4.59 -4.22 -11.02
N ALA A 286 -5.60 -4.89 -11.58
CA ALA A 286 -6.36 -5.88 -10.83
C ALA A 286 -5.49 -7.04 -10.37
N GLY A 287 -5.38 -7.24 -9.06
CA GLY A 287 -4.53 -8.26 -8.46
C GLY A 287 -3.03 -8.02 -8.65
N ALA A 288 -2.62 -6.84 -9.07
CA ALA A 288 -1.21 -6.49 -9.16
C ALA A 288 -0.57 -6.32 -7.77
N GLY A 289 0.74 -6.48 -7.71
CA GLY A 289 1.49 -6.14 -6.50
C GLY A 289 1.47 -4.63 -6.26
N TRP A 290 1.88 -3.88 -7.25
CA TRP A 290 2.02 -2.43 -7.18
C TRP A 290 1.38 -1.73 -8.37
N LEU A 291 0.72 -0.61 -8.08
CA LEU A 291 0.34 0.39 -9.07
C LEU A 291 1.08 1.70 -8.77
N ASN A 292 1.93 2.15 -9.70
CA ASN A 292 2.47 3.52 -9.68
C ASN A 292 1.66 4.38 -10.65
N ARG A 293 0.89 5.30 -10.10
CA ARG A 293 0.10 6.30 -10.85
C ARG A 293 0.43 7.74 -10.46
N GLY A 294 1.35 7.92 -9.53
CA GLY A 294 1.97 9.20 -9.20
C GLY A 294 3.25 9.45 -10.01
N GLU A 295 3.70 10.69 -10.00
CA GLU A 295 4.94 11.10 -10.67
C GLU A 295 6.07 11.32 -9.66
N ARG A 296 7.33 11.21 -10.11
CA ARG A 296 8.55 11.50 -9.34
C ARG A 296 8.68 10.64 -8.08
N ASN A 297 8.08 9.46 -8.10
CA ASN A 297 8.22 8.51 -7.01
C ASN A 297 9.55 7.76 -7.12
N MET A 298 10.07 7.30 -5.97
CA MET A 298 11.30 6.51 -5.90
C MET A 298 11.04 5.20 -5.16
N TYR A 299 11.44 4.10 -5.78
CA TYR A 299 11.33 2.75 -5.22
C TYR A 299 12.72 2.13 -5.16
N ILE A 300 13.16 1.69 -3.98
CA ILE A 300 14.51 1.14 -3.77
C ILE A 300 14.40 -0.22 -3.11
N GLY A 301 14.89 -1.26 -3.80
CA GLY A 301 14.89 -2.62 -3.27
C GLY A 301 13.50 -3.18 -2.95
N CYS A 302 12.46 -2.68 -3.64
CA CYS A 302 11.10 -3.13 -3.42
C CYS A 302 10.77 -4.37 -4.27
N THR A 303 9.82 -5.19 -3.81
CA THR A 303 9.46 -6.43 -4.48
C THR A 303 7.96 -6.53 -4.76
N ALA A 304 7.63 -7.17 -5.87
CA ALA A 304 6.31 -7.64 -6.21
C ALA A 304 6.41 -9.15 -6.47
N GLN A 305 5.76 -9.97 -5.64
CA GLN A 305 5.95 -11.42 -5.69
C GLN A 305 4.63 -12.17 -5.69
N GLU A 306 4.51 -13.21 -6.53
CA GLU A 306 3.39 -14.16 -6.53
C GLU A 306 2.01 -13.49 -6.53
N ASN A 307 1.86 -12.42 -7.30
CA ASN A 307 0.60 -11.69 -7.40
C ASN A 307 -0.31 -12.31 -8.46
N GLY A 308 -1.60 -12.29 -8.26
CA GLY A 308 -2.58 -12.85 -9.20
C GLY A 308 -2.71 -12.06 -10.51
N GLY A 309 -2.27 -10.80 -10.53
CA GLY A 309 -2.15 -9.94 -11.70
C GLY A 309 -0.70 -9.72 -12.11
N HIS A 310 -0.37 -8.51 -12.56
CA HIS A 310 0.99 -8.07 -12.81
C HIS A 310 1.79 -7.88 -11.51
N GLY A 311 3.10 -7.95 -11.56
CA GLY A 311 3.93 -7.55 -10.42
C GLY A 311 3.86 -6.05 -10.21
N TRP A 312 4.33 -5.32 -11.20
CA TRP A 312 4.34 -3.86 -11.24
C TRP A 312 3.49 -3.35 -12.38
N VAL A 313 2.64 -2.37 -12.12
CA VAL A 313 1.91 -1.60 -13.13
C VAL A 313 2.37 -0.15 -13.07
N LEU A 314 3.09 0.29 -14.09
CA LEU A 314 3.68 1.62 -14.18
C LEU A 314 2.85 2.47 -15.15
N ARG A 315 2.00 3.34 -14.59
CA ARG A 315 1.02 4.09 -15.39
C ARG A 315 1.46 5.53 -15.67
N LEU A 316 2.10 6.20 -14.71
CA LEU A 316 2.66 7.54 -14.89
C LEU A 316 4.16 7.54 -14.70
N GLY A 317 4.81 8.53 -15.28
CA GLY A 317 6.26 8.58 -15.44
C GLY A 317 7.02 9.42 -14.43
N LYS A 318 8.24 9.80 -14.83
CA LYS A 318 9.21 10.56 -14.04
C LYS A 318 9.61 9.88 -12.73
N SER A 319 9.30 8.60 -12.56
CA SER A 319 9.60 7.82 -11.36
C SER A 319 10.83 6.95 -11.55
N GLN A 320 11.48 6.59 -10.43
CA GLN A 320 12.70 5.80 -10.41
C GLN A 320 12.51 4.50 -9.64
N PHE A 321 13.01 3.40 -10.21
CA PHE A 321 12.99 2.07 -9.62
C PHE A 321 14.42 1.53 -9.57
N ILE A 322 14.97 1.31 -8.40
CA ILE A 322 16.38 0.93 -8.20
C ILE A 322 16.44 -0.41 -7.48
N GLY A 323 17.01 -1.43 -8.14
CA GLY A 323 17.16 -2.77 -7.58
C GLY A 323 15.84 -3.45 -7.22
N CYS A 324 14.74 -3.07 -7.86
CA CYS A 324 13.43 -3.66 -7.58
C CYS A 324 13.23 -4.99 -8.30
N LEU A 325 12.41 -5.87 -7.71
CA LEU A 325 12.14 -7.21 -8.21
C LEU A 325 10.65 -7.38 -8.55
N GLY A 326 10.36 -7.95 -9.71
CA GLY A 326 9.08 -8.59 -10.03
C GLY A 326 9.28 -10.09 -10.13
N GLU A 327 8.53 -10.88 -9.37
CA GLU A 327 8.68 -12.32 -9.31
C GLU A 327 7.34 -13.04 -9.41
N SER A 328 7.28 -14.09 -10.18
CA SER A 328 6.17 -15.06 -10.23
C SER A 328 4.78 -14.41 -10.33
N SER A 329 4.66 -13.26 -10.98
CA SER A 329 3.36 -12.59 -11.15
C SER A 329 2.44 -13.39 -12.06
N SER A 330 1.12 -13.22 -11.96
CA SER A 330 0.12 -14.13 -12.53
C SER A 330 -0.04 -15.45 -11.78
N PHE A 331 0.50 -15.50 -10.56
CA PHE A 331 0.34 -16.65 -9.69
C PHE A 331 -1.11 -16.72 -9.20
N GLU A 332 -1.85 -17.71 -9.67
CA GLU A 332 -3.10 -18.09 -9.01
C GLU A 332 -2.75 -19.10 -7.91
N GLY A 333 -2.49 -18.59 -6.73
CA GLY A 333 -2.24 -19.42 -5.56
C GLY A 333 -3.40 -20.38 -5.29
N THR A 334 -3.10 -21.50 -4.68
CA THR A 334 -4.00 -22.59 -4.27
C THR A 334 -5.16 -22.15 -3.34
N LEU A 335 -5.31 -20.87 -3.07
CA LEU A 335 -6.36 -20.33 -2.21
C LEU A 335 -7.72 -20.14 -2.93
N ILE A 336 -7.78 -20.31 -4.25
CA ILE A 336 -9.03 -20.32 -5.00
C ILE A 336 -9.30 -21.74 -5.46
N GLU A 337 -9.96 -22.53 -4.64
CA GLU A 337 -10.42 -23.89 -5.01
C GLU A 337 -11.16 -23.87 -6.36
N GLY A 338 -10.70 -24.69 -7.28
CA GLY A 338 -11.42 -25.09 -8.49
C GLY A 338 -11.20 -24.27 -9.76
N ARG A 339 -10.30 -23.29 -9.80
CA ARG A 339 -9.97 -22.59 -11.05
C ARG A 339 -8.60 -23.00 -11.59
N GLN A 340 -8.57 -23.88 -12.58
CA GLN A 340 -7.40 -24.04 -13.42
C GLN A 340 -7.16 -22.74 -14.20
N ALA A 341 -6.22 -21.93 -13.73
CA ALA A 341 -5.77 -20.79 -14.48
C ALA A 341 -4.99 -21.22 -15.68
N LYS A 342 -5.40 -20.76 -16.85
CA LYS A 342 -4.45 -20.74 -17.97
C LYS A 342 -3.35 -19.74 -17.62
N PRO A 343 -2.08 -20.03 -17.99
CA PRO A 343 -1.00 -19.04 -17.85
C PRO A 343 -1.46 -17.78 -18.54
N MET A 344 -1.54 -16.71 -17.77
CA MET A 344 -2.13 -15.46 -18.27
C MET A 344 -1.01 -14.58 -18.79
N GLU A 345 -1.36 -13.81 -19.77
CA GLU A 345 -0.53 -12.77 -20.38
C GLU A 345 -0.18 -11.66 -19.35
N ALA A 346 0.20 -12.00 -18.15
CA ALA A 346 0.67 -11.07 -17.14
C ALA A 346 2.19 -10.87 -17.24
N ALA A 347 2.66 -9.76 -16.75
CA ALA A 347 4.07 -9.39 -16.72
C ALA A 347 4.52 -9.15 -15.29
N ASN A 348 5.79 -9.45 -15.00
CA ASN A 348 6.41 -8.98 -13.78
C ASN A 348 6.51 -7.45 -13.77
N TRP A 349 6.73 -6.85 -14.95
CA TRP A 349 6.74 -5.41 -15.15
C TRP A 349 5.84 -5.02 -16.33
N TYR A 350 4.74 -4.35 -16.06
CA TYR A 350 3.82 -3.82 -17.06
C TYR A 350 3.98 -2.30 -17.15
N ILE A 351 4.51 -1.81 -18.28
CA ILE A 351 4.83 -0.40 -18.51
C ILE A 351 3.85 0.16 -19.53
N MET A 352 3.01 1.08 -19.09
CA MET A 352 1.96 1.67 -19.91
C MET A 352 2.48 2.83 -20.76
N LYS A 353 1.84 3.09 -21.87
CA LYS A 353 2.24 4.12 -22.83
C LYS A 353 2.34 5.55 -22.25
N TRP A 354 1.63 5.81 -21.17
CA TRP A 354 1.67 7.12 -20.49
C TRP A 354 2.80 7.25 -19.46
N ALA A 355 3.53 6.18 -19.21
CA ALA A 355 4.61 6.14 -18.24
C ALA A 355 5.91 6.72 -18.81
N THR A 356 5.91 8.02 -19.13
CA THR A 356 7.06 8.72 -19.71
C THR A 356 8.05 9.20 -18.64
N GLY A 357 9.34 9.23 -18.95
CA GLY A 357 10.38 9.68 -18.00
C GLY A 357 10.73 8.65 -16.93
N LEU A 358 10.42 7.37 -17.17
CA LEU A 358 10.76 6.30 -16.23
C LEU A 358 12.24 5.95 -16.27
N ARG A 359 12.79 5.67 -15.10
CA ARG A 359 14.16 5.17 -14.92
C ARG A 359 14.12 3.90 -14.06
N LEU A 360 14.44 2.77 -14.67
CA LEU A 360 14.60 1.49 -13.98
C LEU A 360 16.08 1.13 -13.99
N VAL A 361 16.70 1.12 -12.82
CA VAL A 361 18.12 0.78 -12.64
C VAL A 361 18.23 -0.57 -11.97
N ALA A 362 18.87 -1.52 -12.60
CA ALA A 362 19.01 -2.89 -12.17
C ALA A 362 17.65 -3.55 -11.77
N PRO A 363 16.56 -3.36 -12.55
CA PRO A 363 15.32 -4.06 -12.28
C PRO A 363 15.49 -5.55 -12.55
N ARG A 364 14.87 -6.37 -11.74
CA ARG A 364 14.91 -7.82 -11.91
C ARG A 364 13.51 -8.36 -12.19
N SER A 365 13.44 -9.31 -13.13
CA SER A 365 12.28 -10.16 -13.34
C SER A 365 12.71 -11.60 -13.14
N HIS A 366 12.00 -12.32 -12.28
CA HIS A 366 12.35 -13.71 -11.96
C HIS A 366 11.11 -14.60 -11.95
N ASN A 367 11.22 -15.77 -12.57
CA ASN A 367 10.25 -16.85 -12.48
C ASN A 367 11.01 -18.12 -12.08
N PRO A 368 10.83 -18.64 -10.87
CA PRO A 368 11.50 -19.84 -10.39
C PRO A 368 11.05 -21.09 -11.15
N LYS A 369 11.89 -22.14 -11.10
CA LYS A 369 11.71 -23.39 -11.82
C LYS A 369 10.37 -24.08 -11.56
N ASP A 370 9.92 -24.07 -10.33
CA ASP A 370 8.74 -24.81 -9.90
C ASP A 370 7.43 -24.03 -10.09
N ASP A 371 7.52 -22.76 -10.50
CA ASP A 371 6.36 -21.91 -10.72
C ASP A 371 5.88 -21.96 -12.18
N LEU A 372 5.18 -23.04 -12.50
CA LEU A 372 4.65 -23.28 -13.85
C LEU A 372 3.57 -22.27 -14.27
N LYS A 373 3.04 -21.49 -13.35
CA LYS A 373 1.92 -20.54 -13.57
C LYS A 373 2.36 -19.09 -13.61
N ALA A 374 3.65 -18.82 -13.48
CA ALA A 374 4.18 -17.48 -13.47
C ALA A 374 3.96 -16.70 -14.79
N SER A 375 4.23 -15.41 -14.73
CA SER A 375 4.04 -14.46 -15.83
C SER A 375 4.69 -14.90 -17.14
N LEU A 376 4.03 -14.57 -18.25
CA LEU A 376 4.60 -14.82 -19.60
C LEU A 376 5.68 -13.81 -19.96
N TYR A 377 5.65 -12.62 -19.35
CA TYR A 377 6.57 -11.55 -19.68
C TYR A 377 7.37 -11.11 -18.46
N GLY A 378 8.67 -10.95 -18.64
CA GLY A 378 9.49 -10.21 -17.69
C GLY A 378 9.11 -8.74 -17.70
N PHE A 379 9.19 -8.13 -18.89
CA PHE A 379 8.76 -6.77 -19.15
C PHE A 379 7.76 -6.75 -20.31
N TYR A 380 6.61 -6.11 -20.09
CA TYR A 380 5.67 -5.79 -21.16
C TYR A 380 5.55 -4.28 -21.27
N ILE A 381 5.88 -3.74 -22.45
CA ILE A 381 5.94 -2.32 -22.73
C ILE A 381 4.89 -1.99 -23.76
N GLU A 382 3.92 -1.13 -23.43
CA GLU A 382 2.92 -0.69 -24.41
C GLU A 382 3.54 0.18 -25.51
N GLY A 383 3.03 0.02 -26.72
CA GLY A 383 3.41 0.86 -27.85
C GLY A 383 3.15 2.34 -27.58
N GLY A 384 4.05 3.20 -28.06
CA GLY A 384 3.99 4.65 -27.83
C GLY A 384 4.61 5.12 -26.50
N THR A 385 5.16 4.22 -25.69
CA THR A 385 5.95 4.60 -24.50
C THR A 385 7.17 5.43 -24.91
N ASN A 386 7.36 6.59 -24.25
CA ASN A 386 8.45 7.52 -24.54
C ASN A 386 9.33 7.71 -23.30
N ASP A 387 10.59 8.16 -23.51
CA ASP A 387 11.54 8.50 -22.46
C ASP A 387 11.60 7.44 -21.34
N LEU A 388 11.81 6.18 -21.75
CA LEU A 388 11.97 5.04 -20.88
C LEU A 388 13.44 4.61 -20.85
N GLN A 389 14.00 4.45 -19.67
CA GLN A 389 15.33 3.86 -19.50
C GLN A 389 15.26 2.65 -18.58
N ILE A 390 15.68 1.51 -19.08
CA ILE A 390 15.93 0.29 -18.31
C ILE A 390 17.42 -0.02 -18.43
N ILE A 391 18.15 0.08 -17.35
CA ILE A 391 19.62 -0.01 -17.32
C ILE A 391 20.05 -1.12 -16.35
N GLY A 392 20.86 -2.06 -16.82
CA GLY A 392 21.39 -3.18 -16.03
C GLY A 392 20.29 -4.11 -15.52
N GLY A 393 19.19 -4.22 -16.25
CA GLY A 393 18.08 -5.10 -15.89
C GLY A 393 18.37 -6.57 -16.21
N SER A 394 17.70 -7.47 -15.50
CA SER A 394 17.79 -8.92 -15.78
C SER A 394 16.42 -9.56 -15.86
N VAL A 395 16.29 -10.55 -16.77
CA VAL A 395 15.13 -11.43 -16.85
C VAL A 395 15.60 -12.85 -16.71
N ILE A 396 15.25 -13.49 -15.62
CA ILE A 396 15.59 -14.87 -15.30
C ILE A 396 14.30 -15.67 -15.29
N ASP A 397 14.22 -16.66 -16.15
CA ASP A 397 13.13 -17.62 -16.16
C ASP A 397 13.73 -19.02 -16.07
N GLU A 398 13.61 -19.62 -14.90
CA GLU A 398 14.19 -20.94 -14.62
C GLU A 398 13.27 -22.10 -15.03
N ARG A 399 12.07 -21.80 -15.52
CA ARG A 399 11.12 -22.82 -15.97
C ARG A 399 11.68 -23.55 -17.18
N MET A 400 11.71 -24.86 -17.10
CA MET A 400 12.21 -25.71 -18.17
C MET A 400 11.35 -25.62 -19.43
N SER A 401 12.00 -25.54 -20.58
CA SER A 401 11.48 -25.19 -21.90
C SER A 401 10.69 -26.28 -22.62
N GLU A 402 10.34 -27.39 -22.00
CA GLU A 402 9.78 -28.53 -22.73
C GLU A 402 8.29 -28.41 -23.06
N SER A 403 7.58 -27.49 -22.50
CA SER A 403 6.19 -27.27 -22.87
C SER A 403 6.02 -25.89 -23.49
N ASN A 404 5.87 -25.78 -24.77
CA ASN A 404 5.17 -24.77 -25.60
C ASN A 404 4.92 -23.33 -25.05
N LEU A 405 5.40 -23.00 -23.88
CA LEU A 405 5.39 -21.66 -23.31
C LEU A 405 6.64 -20.92 -23.80
N LYS A 406 6.57 -20.36 -25.00
CA LYS A 406 7.56 -19.39 -25.47
C LYS A 406 7.54 -18.19 -24.52
N ASN A 407 8.39 -18.23 -23.51
CA ASN A 407 8.53 -17.14 -22.56
C ASN A 407 9.04 -15.90 -23.29
N ARG A 408 8.18 -14.93 -23.42
CA ARG A 408 8.53 -13.63 -23.98
C ARG A 408 9.13 -12.80 -22.85
N ARG A 409 10.43 -12.74 -22.80
CA ARG A 409 11.17 -12.05 -21.74
C ARG A 409 10.91 -10.55 -21.73
N VAL A 410 10.94 -9.93 -22.90
CA VAL A 410 10.61 -8.54 -23.13
C VAL A 410 9.68 -8.48 -24.33
N CYS A 411 8.54 -7.83 -24.17
CA CYS A 411 7.58 -7.61 -25.25
C CYS A 411 7.27 -6.11 -25.36
N ALA A 412 7.38 -5.58 -26.56
CA ALA A 412 6.85 -4.26 -26.88
C ALA A 412 5.61 -4.46 -27.76
N ALA A 413 4.49 -3.95 -27.31
CA ALA A 413 3.23 -4.03 -28.04
C ALA A 413 3.09 -2.86 -29.03
N GLY A 414 3.90 -2.89 -30.08
CA GLY A 414 3.94 -1.87 -31.12
C GLY A 414 5.18 -0.97 -31.05
N PRO A 415 5.29 0.02 -31.95
CA PRO A 415 6.44 0.89 -32.01
C PRO A 415 6.58 1.70 -30.71
N LEU A 416 7.79 1.71 -30.16
CA LEU A 416 8.14 2.57 -29.02
C LEU A 416 8.37 4.00 -29.54
N GLY A 417 8.13 4.96 -28.66
CA GLY A 417 8.38 6.36 -28.96
C GLY A 417 9.86 6.75 -28.86
N ASN A 418 10.12 8.04 -28.80
CA ASN A 418 11.48 8.57 -28.76
C ASN A 418 12.16 8.33 -27.40
N GLN A 419 13.50 8.27 -27.39
CA GLN A 419 14.33 8.18 -26.19
C GLN A 419 14.06 6.94 -25.31
N VAL A 420 13.86 5.81 -25.93
CA VAL A 420 13.76 4.53 -25.21
C VAL A 420 15.12 3.85 -25.23
N ILE A 421 15.67 3.59 -24.02
CA ILE A 421 16.91 2.87 -23.83
C ILE A 421 16.62 1.60 -23.05
N LEU A 422 16.92 0.46 -23.65
CA LEU A 422 16.74 -0.85 -23.02
C LEU A 422 18.10 -1.55 -22.98
N GLN A 423 18.70 -1.58 -21.81
CA GLN A 423 19.90 -2.35 -21.52
C GLN A 423 19.54 -3.42 -20.50
N ILE A 424 19.14 -4.57 -20.99
CA ILE A 424 18.68 -5.70 -20.19
C ILE A 424 19.60 -6.88 -20.44
N ASP A 425 20.31 -7.31 -19.42
CA ASP A 425 21.09 -8.54 -19.49
C ASP A 425 20.15 -9.73 -19.44
N ALA A 426 19.99 -10.36 -20.56
CA ALA A 426 19.27 -11.61 -20.65
C ALA A 426 20.22 -12.77 -20.34
N LEU A 427 20.84 -12.74 -19.18
CA LEU A 427 21.72 -13.79 -18.72
C LEU A 427 20.97 -15.06 -18.40
N GLN A 428 21.49 -16.09 -18.99
CA GLN A 428 21.27 -17.52 -18.76
C GLN A 428 19.95 -18.05 -19.31
N TYR A 429 20.11 -18.86 -20.32
CA TYR A 429 19.18 -19.84 -20.86
C TYR A 429 18.19 -19.45 -21.95
N GLN A 430 18.48 -18.54 -22.86
CA GLN A 430 18.01 -18.76 -24.23
C GLN A 430 18.48 -17.67 -25.18
N LYS A 431 18.90 -18.11 -26.40
CA LYS A 431 19.12 -17.23 -27.53
C LYS A 431 17.92 -16.32 -27.73
N PHE A 432 18.13 -14.99 -27.59
CA PHE A 432 17.23 -14.07 -28.24
C PHE A 432 17.10 -14.48 -29.70
N THR A 433 15.93 -14.81 -30.14
CA THR A 433 15.71 -14.83 -31.58
C THR A 433 15.75 -13.35 -32.00
N THR A 434 16.67 -13.04 -32.85
CA THR A 434 16.86 -11.71 -33.46
C THR A 434 15.58 -11.12 -34.06
N GLU A 435 14.55 -11.90 -34.25
CA GLU A 435 13.23 -11.50 -34.77
C GLU A 435 12.43 -10.64 -33.80
N THR A 436 12.49 -10.89 -32.48
CA THR A 436 11.73 -10.11 -31.49
C THR A 436 12.33 -8.70 -31.31
N LEU A 437 13.61 -8.52 -31.60
CA LEU A 437 14.33 -7.26 -31.48
C LEU A 437 14.24 -6.41 -32.75
N LYS A 438 14.01 -7.02 -33.92
CA LYS A 438 13.88 -6.29 -35.20
C LYS A 438 12.57 -5.48 -35.33
N GLU A 439 11.59 -5.76 -34.49
CA GLU A 439 10.28 -5.10 -34.51
C GLU A 439 10.21 -3.81 -33.69
N LEU A 440 11.31 -3.33 -33.13
CA LEU A 440 11.36 -2.09 -32.33
C LEU A 440 12.02 -0.95 -33.13
N PRO A 441 11.27 -0.24 -33.98
CA PRO A 441 11.83 0.90 -34.68
C PRO A 441 12.05 2.06 -33.72
N GLY A 442 13.27 2.58 -33.65
CA GLY A 442 13.61 3.83 -32.98
C GLY A 442 14.33 3.72 -31.63
N GLY A 443 14.58 2.52 -31.10
CA GLY A 443 15.38 2.33 -29.89
C GLY A 443 16.88 2.24 -30.18
N THR A 444 17.71 2.93 -29.38
CA THR A 444 19.16 2.69 -29.39
C THR A 444 19.44 1.50 -28.49
N TRP A 445 19.90 0.41 -29.06
CA TRP A 445 20.30 -0.78 -28.34
C TRP A 445 21.78 -0.69 -27.98
N VAL A 446 22.09 -0.85 -26.71
CA VAL A 446 23.47 -1.05 -26.26
C VAL A 446 23.54 -2.49 -25.77
N TYR A 447 24.41 -3.28 -26.43
CA TYR A 447 24.70 -4.67 -26.05
C TYR A 447 25.70 -4.73 -24.91
#